data_15f46b093ee0fe68368ebd8797e7f410
#
_entry.id   15f46b093ee0fe68368ebd8797e7f410
#
_cell.length_a   1.000
_cell.length_b   1.000
_cell.length_c   1.000
_cell.angle_alpha   90.00
_cell.angle_beta   90.00
_cell.angle_gamma   90.00
#
_symmetry.space_group_name_H-M   'P 1'
#
loop_
_entity.id
_entity.type
_entity.pdbx_description
1 polymer ?
#
loop_
_entity_poly.entity_id
_entity_poly.type
_entity_poly.pdbx_seq_one_letter_code
_entity_poly.pdbx_strand_id
1 'polypeptide(L)'
;MEQAAPSSPLGNVIARIASASKIAGRKAGDVTLIAISKTKPADAILDLIDQGQRVFGENRVQESQEKWPAIRAAHPDVSLHLVGQLQSNKAEEAVALFDCIHSLDRPSLVTALAKAQDKLGKRVPCFIQVNIGAEEQKGGCAVADLPALLAQARDAGIDVIGLMCVPPAGIEPAPFFALLDKLADDNGLTQLSMGMSDDLEIAVQLGATYVRVGSALFGSR
;
A
#
# COMPACT_ATOMS: atom_id res chain seq x y z
N MET A 1 -27.45 -11.81 -28.51
CA MET A 1 -26.96 -10.91 -27.48
C MET A 1 -26.52 -11.77 -26.30
N GLU A 2 -25.25 -12.06 -26.26
CA GLU A 2 -24.62 -12.84 -25.18
C GLU A 2 -24.60 -11.93 -23.95
N GLN A 3 -25.36 -12.28 -22.91
CA GLN A 3 -25.30 -11.60 -21.63
C GLN A 3 -23.92 -11.90 -21.06
N ALA A 4 -23.07 -10.88 -21.03
CA ALA A 4 -21.79 -10.98 -20.31
C ALA A 4 -22.11 -11.45 -18.89
N ALA A 5 -21.45 -12.53 -18.47
CA ALA A 5 -21.56 -13.02 -17.09
C ALA A 5 -21.26 -11.86 -16.12
N PRO A 6 -21.96 -11.77 -14.98
CA PRO A 6 -21.72 -10.69 -14.03
C PRO A 6 -20.24 -10.72 -13.63
N SER A 7 -19.52 -9.62 -13.91
CA SER A 7 -18.11 -9.51 -13.58
C SER A 7 -17.98 -9.51 -12.04
N SER A 8 -17.04 -10.31 -11.51
CA SER A 8 -16.79 -10.34 -10.07
C SER A 8 -16.33 -8.95 -9.59
N PRO A 9 -16.50 -8.62 -8.29
CA PRO A 9 -15.94 -7.38 -7.73
C PRO A 9 -14.46 -7.19 -8.06
N LEU A 10 -13.66 -8.25 -8.01
CA LEU A 10 -12.25 -8.23 -8.43
C LEU A 10 -12.10 -7.91 -9.91
N GLY A 11 -12.86 -8.57 -10.78
CA GLY A 11 -12.85 -8.31 -12.22
C GLY A 11 -13.22 -6.87 -12.57
N ASN A 12 -14.19 -6.28 -11.84
CA ASN A 12 -14.57 -4.88 -12.02
C ASN A 12 -13.43 -3.92 -11.65
N VAL A 13 -12.75 -4.15 -10.53
CA VAL A 13 -11.62 -3.31 -10.11
C VAL A 13 -10.46 -3.44 -11.10
N ILE A 14 -10.13 -4.64 -11.54
CA ILE A 14 -9.09 -4.87 -12.57
C ILE A 14 -9.43 -4.14 -13.87
N ALA A 15 -10.68 -4.19 -14.31
CA ALA A 15 -11.12 -3.47 -15.52
C ALA A 15 -11.00 -1.94 -15.37
N ARG A 16 -11.32 -1.38 -14.19
CA ARG A 16 -11.14 0.05 -13.89
C ARG A 16 -9.66 0.45 -13.97
N ILE A 17 -8.76 -0.34 -13.35
CA ILE A 17 -7.30 -0.12 -13.42
C ILE A 17 -6.83 -0.16 -14.89
N ALA A 18 -7.25 -1.17 -15.66
CA ALA A 18 -6.85 -1.31 -17.05
C ALA A 18 -7.32 -0.13 -17.90
N SER A 19 -8.57 0.33 -17.70
CA SER A 19 -9.12 1.49 -18.40
C SER A 19 -8.36 2.77 -18.08
N ALA A 20 -8.09 3.03 -16.79
CA ALA A 20 -7.33 4.21 -16.35
C ALA A 20 -5.87 4.17 -16.85
N SER A 21 -5.23 3.01 -16.83
CA SER A 21 -3.88 2.82 -17.37
C SER A 21 -3.84 3.14 -18.88
N LYS A 22 -4.82 2.64 -19.63
CA LYS A 22 -4.93 2.93 -21.08
C LYS A 22 -5.07 4.42 -21.37
N ILE A 23 -5.88 5.14 -20.59
CA ILE A 23 -6.04 6.60 -20.72
C ILE A 23 -4.70 7.31 -20.47
N ALA A 24 -3.92 6.84 -19.49
CA ALA A 24 -2.61 7.38 -19.16
C ALA A 24 -1.47 6.92 -20.09
N GLY A 25 -1.74 6.11 -21.11
CA GLY A 25 -0.70 5.56 -21.99
C GLY A 25 0.22 4.53 -21.30
N ARG A 26 -0.24 3.92 -20.20
CA ARG A 26 0.47 2.94 -19.39
C ARG A 26 -0.04 1.53 -19.63
N LYS A 27 0.73 0.51 -19.25
CA LYS A 27 0.26 -0.88 -19.22
C LYS A 27 -0.51 -1.14 -17.92
N ALA A 28 -1.55 -1.96 -17.98
CA ALA A 28 -2.28 -2.38 -16.77
C ALA A 28 -1.38 -3.09 -15.75
N GLY A 29 -0.36 -3.82 -16.23
CA GLY A 29 0.62 -4.51 -15.38
C GLY A 29 1.61 -3.59 -14.65
N ASP A 30 1.62 -2.28 -14.95
CA ASP A 30 2.43 -1.30 -14.23
C ASP A 30 1.78 -0.90 -12.89
N VAL A 31 0.56 -1.37 -12.62
CA VAL A 31 -0.22 -1.05 -11.41
C VAL A 31 -0.55 -2.32 -10.65
N THR A 32 -0.11 -2.38 -9.42
CA THR A 32 -0.41 -3.48 -8.49
C THR A 32 -1.65 -3.15 -7.66
N LEU A 33 -2.64 -4.03 -7.70
CA LEU A 33 -3.81 -3.97 -6.81
C LEU A 33 -3.46 -4.60 -5.46
N ILE A 34 -3.56 -3.82 -4.38
CA ILE A 34 -3.53 -4.33 -3.00
C ILE A 34 -4.97 -4.48 -2.50
N ALA A 35 -5.41 -5.70 -2.28
CA ALA A 35 -6.72 -6.00 -1.69
C ALA A 35 -6.68 -5.76 -0.17
N ILE A 36 -7.37 -4.73 0.32
CA ILE A 36 -7.36 -4.36 1.73
C ILE A 36 -8.34 -5.23 2.51
N SER A 37 -7.79 -6.19 3.25
CA SER A 37 -8.53 -7.25 3.95
C SER A 37 -8.73 -7.03 5.46
N LYS A 38 -8.43 -5.82 5.94
CA LYS A 38 -8.70 -5.45 7.34
C LYS A 38 -10.14 -5.77 7.75
N THR A 39 -10.33 -6.34 8.93
CA THR A 39 -11.64 -6.73 9.48
C THR A 39 -12.42 -7.78 8.67
N LYS A 40 -11.82 -8.37 7.65
CA LYS A 40 -12.46 -9.42 6.84
C LYS A 40 -12.04 -10.80 7.32
N PRO A 41 -12.97 -11.79 7.33
CA PRO A 41 -12.65 -13.16 7.71
C PRO A 41 -11.74 -13.85 6.68
N ALA A 42 -11.10 -14.93 7.09
CA ALA A 42 -10.19 -15.70 6.24
C ALA A 42 -10.88 -16.20 4.95
N ASP A 43 -12.12 -16.67 5.03
CA ASP A 43 -12.87 -17.20 3.88
C ASP A 43 -12.99 -16.15 2.76
N ALA A 44 -13.31 -14.90 3.11
CA ALA A 44 -13.39 -13.83 2.12
C ALA A 44 -12.04 -13.49 1.45
N ILE A 45 -10.92 -13.74 2.15
CA ILE A 45 -9.59 -13.60 1.58
C ILE A 45 -9.31 -14.75 0.64
N LEU A 46 -9.62 -16.00 1.04
CA LEU A 46 -9.44 -17.19 0.22
C LEU A 46 -10.24 -17.11 -1.08
N ASP A 47 -11.47 -16.61 -1.03
CA ASP A 47 -12.28 -16.36 -2.24
C ASP A 47 -11.60 -15.45 -3.26
N LEU A 48 -10.87 -14.42 -2.81
CA LEU A 48 -10.09 -13.55 -3.70
C LEU A 48 -8.80 -14.21 -4.18
N ILE A 49 -8.15 -15.04 -3.34
CA ILE A 49 -6.97 -15.82 -3.73
C ILE A 49 -7.34 -16.79 -4.85
N ASP A 50 -8.48 -17.48 -4.74
CA ASP A 50 -9.00 -18.41 -5.75
C ASP A 50 -9.33 -17.69 -7.08
N GLN A 51 -9.72 -16.42 -7.02
CA GLN A 51 -9.92 -15.55 -8.19
C GLN A 51 -8.59 -15.00 -8.76
N GLY A 52 -7.44 -15.31 -8.17
CA GLY A 52 -6.12 -14.92 -8.66
C GLY A 52 -5.50 -13.70 -7.98
N GLN A 53 -6.14 -13.10 -6.95
CA GLN A 53 -5.51 -12.02 -6.19
C GLN A 53 -4.34 -12.54 -5.35
N ARG A 54 -3.21 -11.81 -5.38
CA ARG A 54 -1.97 -12.25 -4.72
C ARG A 54 -1.37 -11.22 -3.76
N VAL A 55 -1.77 -9.95 -3.84
CA VAL A 55 -1.24 -8.89 -2.99
C VAL A 55 -2.34 -8.37 -2.08
N PHE A 56 -2.14 -8.48 -0.77
CA PHE A 56 -3.12 -8.08 0.24
C PHE A 56 -2.55 -7.03 1.17
N GLY A 57 -3.43 -6.21 1.75
CA GLY A 57 -3.05 -5.15 2.65
C GLY A 57 -3.80 -5.19 3.97
N GLU A 58 -3.07 -5.01 5.05
CA GLU A 58 -3.61 -4.96 6.41
C GLU A 58 -3.23 -3.65 7.12
N ASN A 59 -4.04 -3.29 8.10
CA ASN A 59 -3.82 -2.06 8.86
C ASN A 59 -3.16 -2.29 10.23
N ARG A 60 -3.26 -3.51 10.80
CA ARG A 60 -2.85 -3.81 12.16
C ARG A 60 -2.05 -5.11 12.23
N VAL A 61 -0.87 -5.04 12.85
CA VAL A 61 0.01 -6.20 13.02
C VAL A 61 -0.68 -7.33 13.79
N GLN A 62 -1.35 -7.02 14.91
CA GLN A 62 -2.01 -8.02 15.76
C GLN A 62 -3.10 -8.80 15.02
N GLU A 63 -4.02 -8.11 14.34
CA GLU A 63 -5.05 -8.75 13.53
C GLU A 63 -4.44 -9.66 12.45
N SER A 64 -3.33 -9.21 11.87
CA SER A 64 -2.64 -9.97 10.83
C SER A 64 -1.97 -11.23 11.37
N GLN A 65 -1.42 -11.18 12.58
CA GLN A 65 -0.78 -12.34 13.23
C GLN A 65 -1.76 -13.48 13.52
N GLU A 66 -3.02 -13.16 13.77
CA GLU A 66 -4.07 -14.17 14.03
C GLU A 66 -4.55 -14.83 12.74
N LYS A 67 -4.59 -14.11 11.63
CA LYS A 67 -5.24 -14.50 10.38
C LYS A 67 -4.28 -15.07 9.34
N TRP A 68 -3.17 -14.40 9.09
CA TRP A 68 -2.31 -14.63 7.93
C TRP A 68 -1.38 -15.85 7.98
N PRO A 69 -0.88 -16.33 9.13
CA PRO A 69 0.04 -17.48 9.14
C PRO A 69 -0.54 -18.72 8.47
N ALA A 70 -1.80 -19.07 8.74
CA ALA A 70 -2.45 -20.22 8.12
C ALA A 70 -2.69 -20.03 6.62
N ILE A 71 -3.09 -18.83 6.20
CA ILE A 71 -3.32 -18.49 4.79
C ILE A 71 -2.00 -18.59 4.01
N ARG A 72 -0.91 -18.01 4.53
CA ARG A 72 0.40 -18.02 3.85
C ARG A 72 1.03 -19.41 3.81
N ALA A 73 0.77 -20.27 4.79
CA ALA A 73 1.21 -21.64 4.76
C ALA A 73 0.56 -22.44 3.60
N ALA A 74 -0.71 -22.15 3.29
CA ALA A 74 -1.45 -22.75 2.19
C ALA A 74 -1.17 -22.06 0.83
N HIS A 75 -0.88 -20.76 0.84
CA HIS A 75 -0.66 -19.92 -0.35
C HIS A 75 0.65 -19.12 -0.24
N PRO A 76 1.81 -19.76 -0.42
CA PRO A 76 3.11 -19.11 -0.23
C PRO A 76 3.45 -18.04 -1.29
N ASP A 77 2.70 -17.98 -2.38
CA ASP A 77 2.78 -16.98 -3.45
C ASP A 77 2.05 -15.66 -3.13
N VAL A 78 1.38 -15.59 -1.96
CA VAL A 78 0.68 -14.37 -1.53
C VAL A 78 1.63 -13.43 -0.81
N SER A 79 1.62 -12.15 -1.23
CA SER A 79 2.34 -11.05 -0.61
C SER A 79 1.42 -10.26 0.33
N LEU A 80 1.92 -9.95 1.54
CA LEU A 80 1.19 -9.23 2.56
C LEU A 80 1.85 -7.89 2.88
N HIS A 81 1.13 -6.80 2.67
CA HIS A 81 1.61 -5.43 2.89
C HIS A 81 0.98 -4.81 4.14
N LEU A 82 1.78 -4.12 4.95
CA LEU A 82 1.27 -3.27 6.03
C LEU A 82 1.02 -1.87 5.48
N VAL A 83 -0.24 -1.44 5.45
CA VAL A 83 -0.63 -0.11 4.94
C VAL A 83 -1.14 0.82 6.03
N GLY A 84 -1.41 0.31 7.22
CA GLY A 84 -1.79 1.10 8.40
C GLY A 84 -0.58 1.59 9.20
N GLN A 85 -0.82 2.53 10.12
CA GLN A 85 0.21 3.10 10.99
C GLN A 85 0.90 2.02 11.83
N LEU A 86 2.24 2.04 11.83
CA LEU A 86 3.05 1.10 12.59
C LEU A 86 3.61 1.76 13.87
N GLN A 87 3.30 1.18 15.01
CA GLN A 87 3.94 1.54 16.27
C GLN A 87 5.37 0.98 16.30
N SER A 88 6.34 1.78 16.78
CA SER A 88 7.76 1.38 16.78
C SER A 88 8.04 0.12 17.62
N ASN A 89 7.26 -0.12 18.68
CA ASN A 89 7.37 -1.34 19.49
C ASN A 89 6.84 -2.60 18.80
N LYS A 90 6.18 -2.47 17.64
CA LYS A 90 5.68 -3.56 16.80
C LYS A 90 6.51 -3.80 15.53
N ALA A 91 7.66 -3.13 15.43
CA ALA A 91 8.51 -3.21 14.23
C ALA A 91 9.02 -4.64 13.99
N GLU A 92 9.38 -5.38 15.03
CA GLU A 92 9.89 -6.74 14.88
C GLU A 92 8.81 -7.70 14.37
N GLU A 93 7.61 -7.64 14.94
CA GLU A 93 6.48 -8.45 14.49
C GLU A 93 6.07 -8.07 13.05
N ALA A 94 6.15 -6.78 12.71
CA ALA A 94 5.85 -6.33 11.35
C ALA A 94 6.87 -6.87 10.34
N VAL A 95 8.17 -6.76 10.63
CA VAL A 95 9.24 -7.30 9.77
C VAL A 95 9.12 -8.81 9.61
N ALA A 96 8.77 -9.54 10.68
CA ALA A 96 8.58 -10.99 10.60
C ALA A 96 7.45 -11.37 9.65
N LEU A 97 6.32 -10.66 9.68
CA LEU A 97 5.09 -11.04 9.03
C LEU A 97 4.90 -10.44 7.61
N PHE A 98 5.24 -9.18 7.42
CA PHE A 98 4.94 -8.46 6.18
C PHE A 98 6.08 -8.53 5.15
N ASP A 99 5.71 -8.37 3.89
CA ASP A 99 6.62 -8.35 2.74
C ASP A 99 6.90 -6.92 2.26
N CYS A 100 6.06 -5.96 2.66
CA CYS A 100 6.25 -4.53 2.40
C CYS A 100 5.56 -3.70 3.48
N ILE A 101 6.14 -2.55 3.86
CA ILE A 101 5.57 -1.60 4.83
C ILE A 101 5.38 -0.24 4.17
N HIS A 102 4.14 0.28 4.16
CA HIS A 102 3.79 1.52 3.48
C HIS A 102 3.71 2.74 4.40
N SER A 103 4.01 2.59 5.69
CA SER A 103 3.74 3.60 6.72
C SER A 103 4.98 4.07 7.47
N LEU A 104 6.15 4.06 6.83
CA LEU A 104 7.35 4.66 7.40
C LEU A 104 7.20 6.18 7.40
N ASP A 105 7.10 6.80 8.58
CA ASP A 105 6.70 8.21 8.68
C ASP A 105 7.52 9.06 9.68
N ARG A 106 8.46 8.46 10.41
CA ARG A 106 9.21 9.17 11.46
C ARG A 106 10.55 8.51 11.82
N PRO A 107 11.51 9.30 12.36
CA PRO A 107 12.85 8.82 12.73
C PRO A 107 12.86 7.63 13.68
N SER A 108 11.99 7.63 14.70
CA SER A 108 11.93 6.53 15.68
C SER A 108 11.49 5.20 15.05
N LEU A 109 10.66 5.24 14.00
CA LEU A 109 10.25 4.05 13.26
C LEU A 109 11.37 3.55 12.34
N VAL A 110 12.14 4.45 11.72
CA VAL A 110 13.36 4.09 10.96
C VAL A 110 14.31 3.28 11.84
N THR A 111 14.63 3.79 13.03
CA THR A 111 15.52 3.11 14.00
C THR A 111 14.97 1.74 14.42
N ALA A 112 13.65 1.66 14.68
CA ALA A 112 13.03 0.41 15.11
C ALA A 112 13.01 -0.65 14.00
N LEU A 113 12.70 -0.25 12.76
CA LEU A 113 12.70 -1.15 11.60
C LEU A 113 14.10 -1.63 11.25
N ALA A 114 15.11 -0.75 11.23
CA ALA A 114 16.50 -1.14 10.97
C ALA A 114 16.96 -2.20 11.98
N LYS A 115 16.75 -1.96 13.27
CA LYS A 115 17.08 -2.92 14.34
C LYS A 115 16.34 -4.26 14.17
N ALA A 116 15.05 -4.21 13.81
CA ALA A 116 14.25 -5.41 13.60
C ALA A 116 14.73 -6.22 12.39
N GLN A 117 15.03 -5.55 11.29
CA GLN A 117 15.54 -6.17 10.07
C GLN A 117 16.90 -6.84 10.31
N ASP A 118 17.80 -6.18 11.00
CA ASP A 118 19.12 -6.74 11.35
C ASP A 118 18.98 -7.95 12.27
N LYS A 119 18.13 -7.86 13.31
CA LYS A 119 17.87 -8.97 14.24
C LYS A 119 17.32 -10.21 13.56
N LEU A 120 16.41 -10.02 12.59
CA LEU A 120 15.72 -11.12 11.89
C LEU A 120 16.46 -11.58 10.62
N GLY A 121 17.48 -10.86 10.18
CA GLY A 121 18.16 -11.14 8.92
C GLY A 121 17.22 -11.02 7.71
N LYS A 122 16.13 -10.25 7.82
CA LYS A 122 15.10 -10.09 6.78
C LYS A 122 15.01 -8.63 6.37
N ARG A 123 15.18 -8.34 5.09
CA ARG A 123 14.97 -7.00 4.51
C ARG A 123 13.54 -6.89 4.00
N VAL A 124 12.84 -5.83 4.42
CA VAL A 124 11.46 -5.54 4.03
C VAL A 124 11.45 -4.15 3.40
N PRO A 125 11.10 -4.04 2.10
CA PRO A 125 11.01 -2.74 1.43
C PRO A 125 9.94 -1.87 2.07
N CYS A 126 10.19 -0.54 2.07
CA CYS A 126 9.32 0.42 2.70
C CYS A 126 8.92 1.54 1.74
N PHE A 127 7.71 2.06 1.92
CA PHE A 127 7.30 3.36 1.42
C PHE A 127 7.36 4.37 2.57
N ILE A 128 7.84 5.58 2.28
CA ILE A 128 7.65 6.69 3.22
C ILE A 128 6.23 7.21 3.03
N GLN A 129 5.46 7.22 4.12
CA GLN A 129 4.15 7.87 4.14
C GLN A 129 4.33 9.37 4.34
N VAL A 130 3.76 10.15 3.42
CA VAL A 130 3.76 11.61 3.45
C VAL A 130 2.38 12.11 3.85
N ASN A 131 2.30 12.99 4.84
CA ASN A 131 1.09 13.72 5.18
C ASN A 131 0.84 14.85 4.16
N ILE A 132 0.37 14.42 2.98
CA ILE A 132 0.28 15.27 1.79
C ILE A 132 -0.72 16.41 1.93
N GLY A 133 -1.71 16.27 2.81
CA GLY A 133 -2.76 17.27 3.08
C GLY A 133 -2.48 18.13 4.31
N ALA A 134 -1.35 17.93 4.99
CA ALA A 134 -0.98 18.61 6.24
C ALA A 134 -2.08 18.54 7.32
N GLU A 135 -2.75 17.40 7.46
CA GLU A 135 -3.81 17.15 8.44
C GLU A 135 -3.20 16.62 9.74
N GLU A 136 -3.33 17.35 10.86
CA GLU A 136 -2.72 17.00 12.16
C GLU A 136 -3.07 15.60 12.67
N GLN A 137 -4.29 15.11 12.38
CA GLN A 137 -4.78 13.81 12.83
C GLN A 137 -4.32 12.64 11.96
N LYS A 138 -3.69 12.89 10.81
CA LYS A 138 -3.21 11.84 9.90
C LYS A 138 -1.73 11.53 10.12
N GLY A 139 -1.38 10.25 10.01
CA GLY A 139 0.01 9.83 9.93
C GLY A 139 0.69 10.26 8.64
N GLY A 140 2.00 10.18 8.64
CA GLY A 140 2.87 10.60 7.56
C GLY A 140 3.82 11.71 8.01
N CYS A 141 5.03 11.75 7.45
CA CYS A 141 5.95 12.87 7.67
C CYS A 141 5.44 14.12 6.96
N ALA A 142 5.80 15.30 7.45
CA ALA A 142 5.56 16.52 6.71
C ALA A 142 6.34 16.52 5.39
N VAL A 143 5.82 17.20 4.37
CA VAL A 143 6.50 17.32 3.05
C VAL A 143 7.91 17.87 3.21
N ALA A 144 8.11 18.86 4.09
CA ALA A 144 9.41 19.47 4.34
C ALA A 144 10.42 18.50 4.99
N ASP A 145 9.95 17.50 5.74
CA ASP A 145 10.80 16.55 6.46
C ASP A 145 11.17 15.32 5.60
N LEU A 146 10.53 15.13 4.46
CA LEU A 146 10.73 13.97 3.59
C LEU A 146 12.20 13.73 3.21
N PRO A 147 12.97 14.73 2.74
CA PRO A 147 14.37 14.48 2.34
C PRO A 147 15.24 14.00 3.51
N ALA A 148 15.04 14.57 4.71
CA ALA A 148 15.80 14.20 5.90
C ALA A 148 15.45 12.77 6.36
N LEU A 149 14.15 12.41 6.36
CA LEU A 149 13.69 11.08 6.73
C LEU A 149 14.18 10.02 5.74
N LEU A 150 14.15 10.32 4.44
CA LEU A 150 14.66 9.44 3.40
C LEU A 150 16.17 9.21 3.54
N ALA A 151 16.96 10.26 3.78
CA ALA A 151 18.40 10.13 4.01
C ALA A 151 18.66 9.22 5.23
N GLN A 152 17.99 9.48 6.35
CA GLN A 152 18.12 8.66 7.55
C GLN A 152 17.73 7.19 7.31
N ALA A 153 16.67 6.93 6.55
CA ALA A 153 16.24 5.57 6.24
C ALA A 153 17.28 4.83 5.39
N ARG A 154 17.83 5.50 4.38
CA ARG A 154 18.91 4.96 3.52
C ARG A 154 20.20 4.69 4.32
N ASP A 155 20.60 5.61 5.18
CA ASP A 155 21.77 5.45 6.06
C ASP A 155 21.60 4.29 7.04
N ALA A 156 20.37 4.04 7.49
CA ALA A 156 20.01 2.91 8.33
C ALA A 156 19.85 1.57 7.56
N GLY A 157 20.11 1.55 6.26
CA GLY A 157 20.01 0.35 5.42
C GLY A 157 18.60 -0.11 5.11
N ILE A 158 17.60 0.78 5.22
CA ILE A 158 16.22 0.49 4.82
C ILE A 158 16.07 0.72 3.32
N ASP A 159 15.53 -0.29 2.63
CA ASP A 159 15.17 -0.19 1.21
C ASP A 159 13.88 0.64 1.07
N VAL A 160 14.02 1.94 0.79
CA VAL A 160 12.90 2.83 0.50
C VAL A 160 12.63 2.81 -1.00
N ILE A 161 11.53 2.16 -1.39
CA ILE A 161 11.18 1.96 -2.81
C ILE A 161 10.25 3.04 -3.37
N GLY A 162 9.60 3.84 -2.52
CA GLY A 162 8.64 4.83 -2.99
C GLY A 162 7.99 5.66 -1.89
N LEU A 163 6.96 6.40 -2.29
CA LEU A 163 6.15 7.23 -1.41
C LEU A 163 4.70 6.72 -1.32
N MET A 164 4.07 6.97 -0.18
CA MET A 164 2.66 6.66 0.05
C MET A 164 1.93 7.90 0.57
N CYS A 165 0.69 8.10 0.12
CA CYS A 165 -0.20 9.10 0.73
C CYS A 165 -1.65 8.64 0.82
N VAL A 166 -2.40 9.34 1.68
CA VAL A 166 -3.87 9.31 1.76
C VAL A 166 -4.35 10.75 1.72
N PRO A 167 -4.89 11.24 0.60
CA PRO A 167 -5.39 12.61 0.47
C PRO A 167 -6.49 12.94 1.47
N PRO A 168 -6.75 14.22 1.76
CA PRO A 168 -7.88 14.66 2.55
C PRO A 168 -9.21 14.16 1.97
N ALA A 169 -10.10 13.69 2.85
CA ALA A 169 -11.42 13.23 2.44
C ALA A 169 -12.29 14.39 1.94
N GLY A 170 -13.08 14.15 0.89
CA GLY A 170 -14.01 15.15 0.35
C GLY A 170 -13.38 16.31 -0.43
N ILE A 171 -12.08 16.22 -0.71
CA ILE A 171 -11.35 17.19 -1.55
C ILE A 171 -10.87 16.47 -2.80
N GLU A 172 -10.80 17.19 -3.93
CA GLU A 172 -10.28 16.69 -5.21
C GLU A 172 -8.86 16.08 -5.01
N PRO A 173 -8.64 14.78 -5.27
CA PRO A 173 -7.38 14.11 -4.95
C PRO A 173 -6.25 14.40 -5.95
N ALA A 174 -6.56 14.82 -7.18
CA ALA A 174 -5.58 14.97 -8.24
C ALA A 174 -4.37 15.86 -7.87
N PRO A 175 -4.54 17.05 -7.25
CA PRO A 175 -3.40 17.87 -6.86
C PRO A 175 -2.45 17.18 -5.86
N PHE A 176 -3.00 16.36 -4.96
CA PHE A 176 -2.20 15.63 -3.96
C PHE A 176 -1.42 14.47 -4.60
N PHE A 177 -2.04 13.75 -5.56
CA PHE A 177 -1.35 12.70 -6.28
C PHE A 177 -0.24 13.25 -7.18
N ALA A 178 -0.50 14.36 -7.88
CA ALA A 178 0.52 15.04 -8.67
C ALA A 178 1.69 15.57 -7.80
N LEU A 179 1.39 16.06 -6.59
CA LEU A 179 2.43 16.46 -5.64
C LEU A 179 3.25 15.26 -5.16
N LEU A 180 2.62 14.12 -4.88
CA LEU A 180 3.34 12.92 -4.44
C LEU A 180 4.27 12.39 -5.54
N ASP A 181 3.81 12.39 -6.79
CA ASP A 181 4.60 12.01 -7.96
C ASP A 181 5.83 12.92 -8.10
N LYS A 182 5.62 14.24 -8.08
CA LYS A 182 6.73 15.19 -8.10
C LYS A 182 7.72 14.98 -6.94
N LEU A 183 7.24 14.75 -5.72
CA LEU A 183 8.11 14.49 -4.58
C LEU A 183 8.92 13.19 -4.75
N ALA A 184 8.34 12.16 -5.36
CA ALA A 184 9.05 10.93 -5.66
C ALA A 184 10.16 11.18 -6.69
N ASP A 185 9.85 11.85 -7.79
CA ASP A 185 10.82 12.20 -8.82
C ASP A 185 11.98 13.05 -8.26
N ASP A 186 11.69 14.10 -7.49
CA ASP A 186 12.66 14.97 -6.85
C ASP A 186 13.63 14.20 -5.92
N ASN A 187 13.21 13.03 -5.41
CA ASN A 187 14.00 12.18 -4.50
C ASN A 187 14.51 10.88 -5.14
N GLY A 188 14.33 10.70 -6.45
CA GLY A 188 14.79 9.53 -7.19
C GLY A 188 14.05 8.24 -6.81
N LEU A 189 12.78 8.34 -6.46
CA LEU A 189 11.89 7.22 -6.12
C LEU A 189 10.89 6.99 -7.27
N THR A 190 10.55 5.72 -7.54
CA THR A 190 9.73 5.37 -8.70
C THR A 190 8.40 4.71 -8.34
N GLN A 191 8.21 4.32 -7.09
CA GLN A 191 6.99 3.63 -6.67
C GLN A 191 6.05 4.58 -5.93
N LEU A 192 4.76 4.56 -6.29
CA LEU A 192 3.72 5.41 -5.71
C LEU A 192 2.56 4.56 -5.20
N SER A 193 2.39 4.52 -3.88
CA SER A 193 1.26 3.87 -3.23
C SER A 193 0.19 4.93 -2.93
N MET A 194 -0.77 5.09 -3.84
CA MET A 194 -1.83 6.07 -3.75
C MET A 194 -3.07 5.60 -4.52
N GLY A 195 -4.24 6.11 -4.17
CA GLY A 195 -5.51 5.69 -4.75
C GLY A 195 -6.19 4.56 -3.97
N MET A 196 -7.48 4.73 -3.75
CA MET A 196 -8.39 3.82 -3.05
C MET A 196 -9.65 3.58 -3.91
N SER A 197 -10.69 2.95 -3.33
CA SER A 197 -11.90 2.56 -4.07
C SER A 197 -12.55 3.69 -4.88
N ASP A 198 -12.50 4.93 -4.36
CA ASP A 198 -13.24 6.06 -4.92
C ASP A 198 -12.41 6.94 -5.87
N ASP A 199 -11.07 6.85 -5.80
CA ASP A 199 -10.14 7.73 -6.51
C ASP A 199 -9.03 6.98 -7.29
N LEU A 200 -9.17 5.64 -7.41
CA LEU A 200 -8.13 4.81 -8.04
C LEU A 200 -7.84 5.18 -9.49
N GLU A 201 -8.85 5.58 -10.28
CA GLU A 201 -8.64 5.95 -11.68
C GLU A 201 -7.77 7.19 -11.81
N ILE A 202 -8.04 8.21 -10.99
CA ILE A 202 -7.25 9.45 -10.96
C ILE A 202 -5.82 9.13 -10.50
N ALA A 203 -5.66 8.31 -9.46
CA ALA A 203 -4.35 7.89 -8.98
C ALA A 203 -3.55 7.15 -10.06
N VAL A 204 -4.18 6.20 -10.77
CA VAL A 204 -3.55 5.47 -11.88
C VAL A 204 -3.11 6.41 -13.00
N GLN A 205 -3.96 7.37 -13.37
CA GLN A 205 -3.64 8.36 -14.40
C GLN A 205 -2.48 9.29 -14.00
N LEU A 206 -2.31 9.52 -12.69
CA LEU A 206 -1.25 10.36 -12.11
C LEU A 206 -0.06 9.54 -11.56
N GLY A 207 0.18 8.34 -12.10
CA GLY A 207 1.41 7.62 -11.84
C GLY A 207 1.37 6.53 -10.77
N ALA A 208 0.24 6.27 -10.09
CA ALA A 208 0.17 5.20 -9.08
C ALA A 208 0.73 3.89 -9.61
N THR A 209 1.61 3.26 -8.83
CA THR A 209 2.12 1.91 -9.07
C THR A 209 1.46 0.88 -8.15
N TYR A 210 0.89 1.35 -7.03
CA TYR A 210 0.06 0.56 -6.13
C TYR A 210 -1.23 1.30 -5.81
N VAL A 211 -2.37 0.61 -5.98
CA VAL A 211 -3.69 1.08 -5.52
C VAL A 211 -4.22 0.17 -4.42
N ARG A 212 -4.92 0.73 -3.43
CA ARG A 212 -5.36 0.05 -2.22
C ARG A 212 -6.87 0.00 -2.17
N VAL A 213 -7.47 -1.13 -2.48
CA VAL A 213 -8.92 -1.27 -2.63
C VAL A 213 -9.48 -2.24 -1.60
N GLY A 214 -10.48 -1.81 -0.85
CA GLY A 214 -11.17 -2.63 0.16
C GLY A 214 -12.66 -2.76 -0.11
N SER A 215 -13.42 -1.67 0.05
CA SER A 215 -14.89 -1.67 -0.06
C SER A 215 -15.41 -2.16 -1.41
N ALA A 216 -14.72 -1.85 -2.50
CA ALA A 216 -15.11 -2.30 -3.84
C ALA A 216 -14.86 -3.81 -4.07
N LEU A 217 -14.01 -4.47 -3.25
CA LEU A 217 -13.73 -5.90 -3.34
C LEU A 217 -14.59 -6.72 -2.38
N PHE A 218 -14.72 -6.28 -1.13
CA PHE A 218 -15.33 -7.03 -0.04
C PHE A 218 -16.71 -6.50 0.38
N GLY A 219 -17.23 -5.47 -0.29
CA GLY A 219 -18.43 -4.78 0.15
C GLY A 219 -18.18 -3.79 1.30
N SER A 220 -19.16 -2.90 1.52
CA SER A 220 -19.19 -2.01 2.69
C SER A 220 -19.32 -2.83 4.00
N ARG A 221 -18.94 -2.20 5.11
CA ARG A 221 -19.12 -2.79 6.46
C ARG A 221 -20.58 -2.90 6.82
#